data_314409e564e35f8c5b38a88bc8d99bf1
#
_entry.id   314409e564e35f8c5b38a88bc8d99bf1
#
_cell.length_a   1.000
_cell.length_b   1.000
_cell.length_c   1.000
_cell.angle_alpha   90.00
_cell.angle_beta   90.00
_cell.angle_gamma   90.00
#
_symmetry.space_group_name_H-M   'P 1'
#
loop_
_entity.id
_entity.type
_entity.pdbx_description
1 polymer ?
#
loop_
_entity_poly.entity_id
_entity_poly.type
_entity_poly.pdbx_seq_one_letter_code
_entity_poly.pdbx_strand_id
1 'polypeptide(L)'
;MVGAGSAALLTAACGNGVGSRGADTIDARVDATLNFLYSRYPNTTDLRDKASGVLVMPLVTKAGFGIGGAFGRGALRVNDVSVDYYSAASGTIGLQIGAQQYAHALFFMTDEALASFRRAPGWAAGADVEYTLNENGENLSAETTTALSPVIALIFGQAGLIAGATLKGTKYSRIIP
;
A
#
# COMPACT_ATOMS: atom_id res chain seq x y z
N MET A 1 -2.41 51.71 29.57
CA MET A 1 -2.35 50.28 29.88
C MET A 1 -2.44 49.53 28.55
N VAL A 2 -1.31 49.02 28.09
CA VAL A 2 -1.23 48.30 26.83
C VAL A 2 -1.16 46.80 27.19
N GLY A 3 -2.21 46.06 26.87
CA GLY A 3 -2.25 44.62 27.05
C GLY A 3 -1.54 43.89 25.92
N ALA A 4 -0.41 43.24 26.21
CA ALA A 4 0.28 42.39 25.29
C ALA A 4 -0.42 41.02 25.24
N GLY A 5 -1.14 40.75 24.17
CA GLY A 5 -1.70 39.43 23.88
C GLY A 5 -0.59 38.47 23.37
N SER A 6 -0.24 37.49 24.18
CA SER A 6 0.66 36.41 23.77
C SER A 6 -0.09 35.44 22.84
N ALA A 7 0.24 35.46 21.56
CA ALA A 7 -0.19 34.43 20.60
C ALA A 7 0.64 33.16 20.84
N ALA A 8 0.01 32.15 21.45
CA ALA A 8 0.60 30.81 21.54
C ALA A 8 0.53 30.15 20.17
N LEU A 9 1.65 30.05 19.49
CA LEU A 9 1.84 29.23 18.29
C LEU A 9 1.77 27.74 18.69
N LEU A 10 0.63 27.12 18.46
CA LEU A 10 0.49 25.66 18.53
C LEU A 10 1.29 25.06 17.37
N THR A 11 2.50 24.65 17.60
CA THR A 11 3.26 23.79 16.71
C THR A 11 2.59 22.41 16.72
N ALA A 12 1.79 22.10 15.68
CA ALA A 12 1.36 20.75 15.41
C ALA A 12 2.62 19.94 15.05
N ALA A 13 3.19 19.24 16.02
CA ALA A 13 4.23 18.27 15.78
C ALA A 13 3.62 17.17 14.90
N CYS A 14 4.11 17.05 13.66
CA CYS A 14 3.82 15.90 12.81
C CYS A 14 4.33 14.66 13.54
N GLY A 15 3.42 13.89 14.14
CA GLY A 15 3.74 12.73 14.94
C GLY A 15 4.18 11.55 14.09
N ASN A 16 5.40 11.61 13.57
CA ASN A 16 6.07 10.48 12.93
C ASN A 16 7.31 10.13 13.78
N GLY A 17 7.45 8.86 14.13
CA GLY A 17 8.61 8.36 14.85
C GLY A 17 8.26 7.49 16.06
N VAL A 18 9.28 7.02 16.75
CA VAL A 18 9.14 6.15 17.93
C VAL A 18 8.28 6.82 19.01
N GLY A 19 7.20 6.13 19.41
CA GLY A 19 6.24 6.64 20.40
C GLY A 19 5.10 7.50 19.82
N SER A 20 5.02 7.66 18.49
CA SER A 20 3.88 8.29 17.82
C SER A 20 2.68 7.33 17.74
N ARG A 21 1.49 7.85 17.40
CA ARG A 21 0.32 7.03 17.02
C ARG A 21 0.29 6.69 15.53
N GLY A 22 1.42 6.84 14.83
CA GLY A 22 1.52 6.60 13.39
C GLY A 22 1.20 5.15 13.05
N ALA A 23 1.75 4.21 13.80
CA ALA A 23 1.50 2.78 13.66
C ALA A 23 0.01 2.45 13.81
N ASP A 24 -0.63 2.87 14.92
CA ASP A 24 -2.04 2.60 15.19
C ASP A 24 -2.95 3.15 14.07
N THR A 25 -2.61 4.33 13.55
CA THR A 25 -3.36 4.96 12.46
C THR A 25 -3.24 4.17 11.15
N ILE A 26 -2.03 3.68 10.84
CA ILE A 26 -1.81 2.85 9.65
C ILE A 26 -2.54 1.53 9.81
N ASP A 27 -2.42 0.86 10.95
CA ASP A 27 -3.04 -0.42 11.22
C ASP A 27 -4.56 -0.37 11.13
N ALA A 28 -5.20 0.63 11.72
CA ALA A 28 -6.65 0.81 11.61
C ALA A 28 -7.11 0.99 10.15
N ARG A 29 -6.34 1.71 9.33
CA ARG A 29 -6.64 1.87 7.90
C ARG A 29 -6.40 0.58 7.11
N VAL A 30 -5.35 -0.15 7.44
CA VAL A 30 -5.04 -1.47 6.84
C VAL A 30 -6.17 -2.45 7.12
N ASP A 31 -6.63 -2.53 8.37
CA ASP A 31 -7.75 -3.41 8.76
C ASP A 31 -9.04 -3.06 8.01
N ALA A 32 -9.39 -1.77 7.96
CA ALA A 32 -10.56 -1.31 7.19
C ALA A 32 -10.46 -1.66 5.69
N THR A 33 -9.25 -1.52 5.13
CA THR A 33 -8.97 -1.80 3.71
C THR A 33 -9.07 -3.31 3.40
N LEU A 34 -8.51 -4.15 4.26
CA LEU A 34 -8.60 -5.61 4.11
C LEU A 34 -10.04 -6.10 4.30
N ASN A 35 -10.76 -5.57 5.28
CA ASN A 35 -12.18 -5.88 5.49
C ASN A 35 -13.02 -5.51 4.25
N PHE A 36 -12.77 -4.34 3.65
CA PHE A 36 -13.41 -3.95 2.41
C PHE A 36 -13.08 -4.93 1.27
N LEU A 37 -11.79 -5.24 1.08
CA LEU A 37 -11.32 -6.13 0.02
C LEU A 37 -11.97 -7.52 0.12
N TYR A 38 -11.91 -8.15 1.29
CA TYR A 38 -12.43 -9.50 1.50
C TYR A 38 -13.95 -9.56 1.47
N SER A 39 -14.65 -8.51 1.93
CA SER A 39 -16.11 -8.43 1.85
C SER A 39 -16.59 -8.23 0.42
N ARG A 40 -15.89 -7.39 -0.36
CA ARG A 40 -16.27 -7.06 -1.73
C ARG A 40 -15.87 -8.13 -2.74
N TYR A 41 -14.74 -8.81 -2.47
CA TYR A 41 -14.15 -9.84 -3.30
C TYR A 41 -13.77 -11.07 -2.46
N PRO A 42 -14.75 -11.92 -2.09
CA PRO A 42 -14.53 -13.06 -1.18
C PRO A 42 -13.43 -14.02 -1.65
N ASN A 43 -13.24 -14.18 -2.95
CA ASN A 43 -12.20 -15.05 -3.51
C ASN A 43 -10.77 -14.57 -3.20
N THR A 44 -10.60 -13.32 -2.75
CA THR A 44 -9.30 -12.80 -2.32
C THR A 44 -8.85 -13.35 -0.95
N THR A 45 -9.76 -13.99 -0.20
CA THR A 45 -9.41 -14.69 1.03
C THR A 45 -8.49 -15.88 0.77
N ASP A 46 -8.65 -16.55 -0.38
CA ASP A 46 -7.76 -17.65 -0.78
C ASP A 46 -6.32 -17.18 -1.00
N LEU A 47 -6.15 -15.96 -1.54
CA LEU A 47 -4.82 -15.35 -1.66
C LEU A 47 -4.21 -15.06 -0.29
N ARG A 48 -5.00 -14.50 0.63
CA ARG A 48 -4.56 -14.25 2.01
C ARG A 48 -4.09 -15.54 2.69
N ASP A 49 -4.90 -16.60 2.60
CA ASP A 49 -4.65 -17.85 3.32
C ASP A 49 -3.42 -18.61 2.79
N LYS A 50 -3.04 -18.38 1.53
CA LYS A 50 -1.89 -18.99 0.88
C LYS A 50 -0.65 -18.07 0.83
N ALA A 51 -0.80 -16.78 1.07
CA ALA A 51 0.30 -15.83 1.03
C ALA A 51 1.18 -15.96 2.28
N SER A 52 2.50 -15.91 2.09
CA SER A 52 3.49 -15.79 3.18
C SER A 52 3.42 -14.44 3.88
N GLY A 53 2.89 -13.41 3.20
CA GLY A 53 2.65 -12.09 3.76
C GLY A 53 1.89 -11.19 2.79
N VAL A 54 1.29 -10.13 3.31
CA VAL A 54 0.50 -9.16 2.53
C VAL A 54 0.93 -7.75 2.89
N LEU A 55 1.46 -7.00 1.92
CA LEU A 55 1.70 -5.57 2.07
C LEU A 55 0.45 -4.82 1.65
N VAL A 56 -0.09 -4.00 2.53
CA VAL A 56 -1.29 -3.21 2.28
C VAL A 56 -0.98 -1.73 2.34
N MET A 57 -1.29 -1.02 1.25
CA MET A 57 -1.26 0.43 1.15
C MET A 57 -2.70 0.95 1.14
N PRO A 58 -3.26 1.32 2.29
CA PRO A 58 -4.69 1.64 2.41
C PRO A 58 -5.09 2.94 1.72
N LEU A 59 -4.13 3.84 1.57
CA LEU A 59 -4.36 5.12 0.90
C LEU A 59 -3.08 5.56 0.19
N VAL A 60 -3.12 5.55 -1.13
CA VAL A 60 -2.11 6.16 -2.00
C VAL A 60 -2.77 7.35 -2.69
N THR A 61 -2.19 8.52 -2.51
CA THR A 61 -2.62 9.73 -3.21
C THR A 61 -1.68 9.99 -4.36
N LYS A 62 -2.26 10.05 -5.56
CA LYS A 62 -1.58 10.43 -6.81
C LYS A 62 -2.02 11.83 -7.19
N ALA A 63 -1.06 12.73 -7.39
CA ALA A 63 -1.34 14.10 -7.79
C ALA A 63 -0.28 14.58 -8.79
N GLY A 64 -0.67 15.47 -9.72
CA GLY A 64 0.25 16.06 -10.67
C GLY A 64 -0.43 16.86 -11.75
N PHE A 65 0.40 17.66 -12.45
CA PHE A 65 0.06 18.42 -13.64
C PHE A 65 1.23 18.29 -14.62
N GLY A 66 1.10 17.43 -15.63
CA GLY A 66 2.18 17.09 -16.58
C GLY A 66 3.28 16.21 -15.97
N ILE A 67 3.78 16.56 -14.81
CA ILE A 67 4.65 15.74 -13.94
C ILE A 67 3.95 15.60 -12.61
N GLY A 68 3.96 14.40 -12.06
CA GLY A 68 3.30 14.11 -10.81
C GLY A 68 3.97 13.00 -10.03
N GLY A 69 3.37 12.65 -8.90
CA GLY A 69 3.82 11.56 -8.07
C GLY A 69 2.67 10.90 -7.33
N ALA A 70 2.93 9.72 -6.82
CA ALA A 70 2.04 9.05 -5.89
C ALA A 70 2.80 8.74 -4.60
N PHE A 71 2.11 8.86 -3.47
CA PHE A 71 2.66 8.56 -2.16
C PHE A 71 1.60 7.94 -1.26
N GLY A 72 2.02 6.94 -0.49
CA GLY A 72 1.20 6.31 0.54
C GLY A 72 2.05 5.67 1.63
N ARG A 73 1.40 5.31 2.73
CA ARG A 73 2.00 4.54 3.83
C ARG A 73 1.11 3.35 4.14
N GLY A 74 1.72 2.24 4.54
CA GLY A 74 1.02 1.01 4.83
C GLY A 74 1.82 0.06 5.71
N ALA A 75 1.28 -1.14 5.91
CA ALA A 75 1.89 -2.15 6.74
C ALA A 75 2.01 -3.50 6.00
N LEU A 76 3.08 -4.21 6.31
CA LEU A 76 3.26 -5.61 5.95
C LEU A 76 2.65 -6.48 7.05
N ARG A 77 1.67 -7.30 6.68
CA ARG A 77 1.02 -8.29 7.53
C ARG A 77 1.60 -9.68 7.28
N VAL A 78 1.95 -10.36 8.36
CA VAL A 78 2.29 -11.78 8.37
C VAL A 78 1.46 -12.42 9.46
N ASN A 79 0.67 -13.43 9.13
CA ASN A 79 -0.31 -14.05 10.04
C ASN A 79 -1.21 -13.00 10.74
N ASP A 80 -1.73 -12.04 9.96
CA ASP A 80 -2.60 -10.95 10.40
C ASP A 80 -1.97 -9.96 11.40
N VAL A 81 -0.65 -10.03 11.62
CA VAL A 81 0.10 -9.11 12.49
C VAL A 81 0.95 -8.17 11.64
N SER A 82 0.94 -6.87 11.96
CA SER A 82 1.87 -5.90 11.36
C SER A 82 3.29 -6.16 11.85
N VAL A 83 4.17 -6.57 10.93
CA VAL A 83 5.58 -6.87 11.24
C VAL A 83 6.52 -5.74 10.84
N ASP A 84 6.15 -4.97 9.84
CA ASP A 84 6.93 -3.83 9.33
C ASP A 84 5.99 -2.79 8.71
N TYR A 85 6.43 -1.52 8.63
CA TYR A 85 5.73 -0.43 7.95
C TYR A 85 6.53 0.08 6.77
N TYR A 86 5.81 0.49 5.71
CA TYR A 86 6.41 0.93 4.46
C TYR A 86 5.76 2.20 3.93
N SER A 87 6.56 3.00 3.23
CA SER A 87 6.07 4.00 2.31
C SER A 87 6.12 3.47 0.89
N ALA A 88 5.13 3.84 0.08
CA ALA A 88 5.13 3.65 -1.36
C ALA A 88 5.26 5.01 -2.04
N ALA A 89 6.19 5.14 -2.97
CA ALA A 89 6.39 6.35 -3.74
C ALA A 89 6.64 6.02 -5.22
N SER A 90 6.01 6.75 -6.13
CA SER A 90 6.26 6.65 -7.57
C SER A 90 6.21 8.01 -8.25
N GLY A 91 7.05 8.19 -9.28
CA GLY A 91 6.95 9.31 -10.20
C GLY A 91 6.00 8.98 -11.35
N THR A 92 5.26 9.96 -11.82
CA THR A 92 4.40 9.84 -13.00
C THR A 92 4.65 10.99 -13.97
N ILE A 93 4.76 10.66 -15.26
CA ILE A 93 4.84 11.65 -16.35
C ILE A 93 3.58 11.45 -17.19
N GLY A 94 2.85 12.52 -17.46
CA GLY A 94 1.65 12.47 -18.32
C GLY A 94 0.68 13.61 -18.07
N LEU A 95 -0.31 13.74 -18.96
CA LEU A 95 -1.34 14.79 -18.95
C LEU A 95 -2.42 14.56 -17.86
N GLN A 96 -2.10 13.92 -16.76
CA GLN A 96 -3.04 13.74 -15.67
C GLN A 96 -3.16 15.02 -14.86
N ILE A 97 -4.35 15.59 -14.84
CA ILE A 97 -4.70 16.78 -14.07
C ILE A 97 -5.57 16.30 -12.89
N GLY A 98 -5.15 16.63 -11.67
CA GLY A 98 -5.93 16.38 -10.48
C GLY A 98 -5.28 15.41 -9.49
N ALA A 99 -6.04 15.07 -8.45
CA ALA A 99 -5.66 14.11 -7.43
C ALA A 99 -6.56 12.87 -7.51
N GLN A 100 -5.95 11.70 -7.42
CA GLN A 100 -6.63 10.42 -7.35
C GLN A 100 -6.17 9.67 -6.10
N GLN A 101 -7.08 8.94 -5.49
CA GLN A 101 -6.79 8.11 -4.34
C GLN A 101 -7.16 6.66 -4.65
N TYR A 102 -6.29 5.75 -4.29
CA TYR A 102 -6.49 4.32 -4.45
C TYR A 102 -5.80 3.56 -3.31
N ALA A 103 -6.18 2.32 -3.13
CA ALA A 103 -5.50 1.36 -2.28
C ALA A 103 -4.89 0.25 -3.13
N HIS A 104 -3.86 -0.41 -2.61
CA HIS A 104 -3.39 -1.65 -3.21
C HIS A 104 -2.85 -2.62 -2.16
N ALA A 105 -2.90 -3.90 -2.51
CA ALA A 105 -2.34 -4.98 -1.73
C ALA A 105 -1.40 -5.81 -2.59
N LEU A 106 -0.22 -6.16 -2.05
CA LEU A 106 0.72 -7.09 -2.63
C LEU A 106 0.71 -8.37 -1.79
N PHE A 107 0.30 -9.47 -2.39
CA PHE A 107 0.32 -10.79 -1.80
C PHE A 107 1.62 -11.49 -2.20
N PHE A 108 2.49 -11.75 -1.26
CA PHE A 108 3.73 -12.50 -1.46
C PHE A 108 3.41 -13.99 -1.32
N MET A 109 3.34 -14.70 -2.46
CA MET A 109 2.87 -16.08 -2.51
C MET A 109 3.95 -17.10 -2.13
N THR A 110 5.22 -16.66 -2.04
CA THR A 110 6.35 -17.50 -1.62
C THR A 110 7.16 -16.82 -0.53
N ASP A 111 7.78 -17.64 0.33
CA ASP A 111 8.67 -17.15 1.39
C ASP A 111 9.88 -16.42 0.83
N GLU A 112 10.39 -16.85 -0.33
CA GLU A 112 11.51 -16.22 -1.01
C GLU A 112 11.16 -14.79 -1.47
N ALA A 113 9.97 -14.60 -2.04
CA ALA A 113 9.51 -13.28 -2.47
C ALA A 113 9.34 -12.34 -1.28
N LEU A 114 8.72 -12.81 -0.19
CA LEU A 114 8.58 -12.05 1.05
C LEU A 114 9.95 -11.71 1.66
N ALA A 115 10.85 -12.67 1.74
CA ALA A 115 12.18 -12.48 2.29
C ALA A 115 13.02 -11.51 1.44
N SER A 116 12.91 -11.58 0.10
CA SER A 116 13.56 -10.66 -0.83
C SER A 116 13.05 -9.23 -0.63
N PHE A 117 11.72 -9.06 -0.56
CA PHE A 117 11.09 -7.78 -0.27
C PHE A 117 11.59 -7.17 1.04
N ARG A 118 11.62 -7.94 2.12
CA ARG A 118 12.01 -7.47 3.46
C ARG A 118 13.50 -7.13 3.59
N ARG A 119 14.38 -7.80 2.82
CA ARG A 119 15.83 -7.54 2.82
C ARG A 119 16.22 -6.32 1.99
N ALA A 120 15.43 -5.98 0.99
CA ALA A 120 15.74 -4.86 0.12
C ALA A 120 15.61 -3.52 0.87
N PRO A 121 16.62 -2.64 0.83
CA PRO A 121 16.53 -1.31 1.43
C PRO A 121 15.52 -0.39 0.71
N GLY A 122 15.09 -0.79 -0.48
CA GLY A 122 14.03 -0.15 -1.27
C GLY A 122 13.69 -1.07 -2.42
N TRP A 123 12.58 -1.79 -2.30
CA TRP A 123 12.08 -2.71 -3.31
C TRP A 123 11.24 -1.94 -4.35
N ALA A 124 11.44 -2.23 -5.65
CA ALA A 124 10.73 -1.57 -6.74
C ALA A 124 9.86 -2.57 -7.52
N ALA A 125 8.57 -2.30 -7.62
CA ALA A 125 7.64 -3.12 -8.36
C ALA A 125 8.03 -3.18 -9.86
N GLY A 126 8.14 -4.40 -10.37
CA GLY A 126 8.51 -4.65 -11.77
C GLY A 126 10.00 -4.54 -12.09
N ALA A 127 10.86 -4.24 -11.09
CA ALA A 127 12.31 -4.27 -11.22
C ALA A 127 12.92 -5.44 -10.44
N ASP A 128 12.50 -5.63 -9.18
CA ASP A 128 13.06 -6.63 -8.29
C ASP A 128 12.35 -7.97 -8.39
N VAL A 129 11.02 -7.96 -8.57
CA VAL A 129 10.19 -9.16 -8.75
C VAL A 129 9.07 -8.88 -9.74
N GLU A 130 8.81 -9.84 -10.59
CA GLU A 130 7.65 -9.83 -11.48
C GLU A 130 6.36 -9.99 -10.66
N TYR A 131 5.36 -9.17 -10.95
CA TYR A 131 4.06 -9.23 -10.29
C TYR A 131 2.92 -9.32 -11.30
N THR A 132 1.85 -9.99 -10.93
CA THR A 132 0.64 -10.08 -11.73
C THR A 132 -0.43 -9.15 -11.15
N LEU A 133 -1.02 -8.29 -12.00
CA LEU A 133 -2.22 -7.54 -11.66
C LEU A 133 -3.45 -8.40 -11.92
N ASN A 134 -4.32 -8.50 -10.93
CA ASN A 134 -5.62 -9.11 -11.14
C ASN A 134 -6.70 -8.04 -11.19
N GLU A 135 -7.35 -7.94 -12.35
CA GLU A 135 -8.40 -6.96 -12.65
C GLU A 135 -9.81 -7.53 -12.41
N ASN A 136 -9.94 -8.85 -12.30
CA ASN A 136 -11.21 -9.56 -12.18
C ASN A 136 -11.27 -10.33 -10.85
N GLY A 137 -11.82 -9.71 -9.82
CA GLY A 137 -11.97 -10.34 -8.50
C GLY A 137 -12.81 -11.61 -8.44
N GLU A 138 -13.57 -11.91 -9.49
CA GLU A 138 -14.51 -13.04 -9.52
C GLU A 138 -13.86 -14.39 -9.86
N ASN A 139 -12.68 -14.41 -10.50
CA ASN A 139 -12.00 -15.64 -10.95
C ASN A 139 -10.62 -15.85 -10.30
N LEU A 140 -10.41 -15.28 -9.13
CA LEU A 140 -9.19 -15.46 -8.36
C LEU A 140 -9.16 -16.84 -7.69
N SER A 141 -8.61 -17.86 -8.37
CA SER A 141 -8.13 -19.03 -7.65
C SER A 141 -6.63 -18.86 -7.39
N ALA A 142 -6.22 -18.98 -6.14
CA ALA A 142 -4.82 -18.87 -5.75
C ALA A 142 -3.92 -19.89 -6.46
N GLU A 143 -4.46 -21.03 -6.89
CA GLU A 143 -3.72 -22.07 -7.60
C GLU A 143 -3.29 -21.65 -9.01
N THR A 144 -4.16 -20.96 -9.73
CA THR A 144 -3.85 -20.51 -11.10
C THR A 144 -2.92 -19.30 -11.09
N THR A 145 -3.07 -18.40 -10.12
CA THR A 145 -2.27 -17.17 -10.02
C THR A 145 -0.89 -17.39 -9.40
N THR A 146 -0.75 -18.29 -8.44
CA THR A 146 0.55 -18.62 -7.82
C THR A 146 1.52 -19.27 -8.82
N ALA A 147 1.00 -20.02 -9.79
CA ALA A 147 1.80 -20.58 -10.86
C ALA A 147 2.34 -19.53 -11.85
N LEU A 148 1.78 -18.32 -11.85
CA LEU A 148 2.10 -17.24 -12.79
C LEU A 148 3.05 -16.19 -12.21
N SER A 149 3.04 -15.94 -10.91
CA SER A 149 3.91 -14.93 -10.30
C SER A 149 4.07 -15.13 -8.80
N PRO A 150 5.28 -14.93 -8.24
CA PRO A 150 5.53 -14.99 -6.80
C PRO A 150 4.90 -13.81 -6.02
N VAL A 151 4.45 -12.76 -6.71
CA VAL A 151 3.76 -11.61 -6.14
C VAL A 151 2.50 -11.30 -6.94
N ILE A 152 1.36 -11.21 -6.26
CA ILE A 152 0.08 -10.82 -6.87
C ILE A 152 -0.30 -9.45 -6.32
N ALA A 153 -0.61 -8.52 -7.21
CA ALA A 153 -1.02 -7.17 -6.87
C ALA A 153 -2.50 -6.94 -7.16
N LEU A 154 -3.22 -6.39 -6.20
CA LEU A 154 -4.59 -5.91 -6.37
C LEU A 154 -4.62 -4.40 -6.15
N ILE A 155 -5.14 -3.64 -7.13
CA ILE A 155 -5.32 -2.20 -7.02
C ILE A 155 -6.81 -1.91 -7.04
N PHE A 156 -7.29 -1.17 -6.05
CA PHE A 156 -8.71 -0.91 -5.89
C PHE A 156 -8.97 0.47 -5.30
N GLY A 157 -10.14 1.00 -5.60
CA GLY A 157 -10.67 2.24 -5.04
C GLY A 157 -11.99 2.00 -4.34
N GLN A 158 -12.68 3.07 -3.94
CA GLN A 158 -13.99 2.98 -3.30
C GLN A 158 -15.05 2.30 -4.20
N ALA A 159 -14.90 2.40 -5.51
CA ALA A 159 -15.82 1.78 -6.48
C ALA A 159 -15.48 0.31 -6.81
N GLY A 160 -14.34 -0.20 -6.37
CA GLY A 160 -13.89 -1.56 -6.64
C GLY A 160 -12.50 -1.64 -7.28
N LEU A 161 -12.19 -2.76 -7.94
CA LEU A 161 -10.91 -2.97 -8.64
C LEU A 161 -10.73 -1.96 -9.78
N ILE A 162 -9.50 -1.48 -9.94
CA ILE A 162 -9.15 -0.51 -10.98
C ILE A 162 -8.44 -1.24 -12.12
N ALA A 163 -9.14 -1.38 -13.25
CA ALA A 163 -8.58 -1.97 -14.46
C ALA A 163 -7.53 -1.05 -15.10
N GLY A 164 -6.47 -1.65 -15.66
CA GLY A 164 -5.40 -0.92 -16.35
C GLY A 164 -4.47 -0.11 -15.43
N ALA A 165 -4.64 -0.18 -14.11
CA ALA A 165 -3.68 0.43 -13.19
C ALA A 165 -2.37 -0.35 -13.14
N THR A 166 -1.27 0.33 -12.85
CA THR A 166 0.04 -0.28 -12.72
C THR A 166 0.77 0.22 -11.48
N LEU A 167 1.54 -0.66 -10.86
CA LEU A 167 2.49 -0.33 -9.79
C LEU A 167 3.92 -0.21 -10.30
N LYS A 168 4.14 -0.39 -11.61
CA LYS A 168 5.48 -0.34 -12.20
C LYS A 168 6.21 0.96 -11.82
N GLY A 169 7.42 0.82 -11.31
CA GLY A 169 8.21 1.95 -10.84
C GLY A 169 7.84 2.48 -9.45
N THR A 170 6.88 1.86 -8.76
CA THR A 170 6.60 2.19 -7.36
C THR A 170 7.70 1.61 -6.47
N LYS A 171 8.36 2.47 -5.71
CA LYS A 171 9.38 2.11 -4.73
C LYS A 171 8.77 2.01 -3.34
N TYR A 172 9.04 0.89 -2.68
CA TYR A 172 8.63 0.65 -1.29
C TYR A 172 9.85 0.74 -0.39
N SER A 173 9.77 1.57 0.64
CA SER A 173 10.85 1.77 1.60
C SER A 173 10.31 1.58 3.01
N ARG A 174 11.06 0.86 3.85
CA ARG A 174 10.70 0.67 5.25
C ARG A 174 10.72 2.00 5.99
N ILE A 175 9.75 2.21 6.87
CA ILE A 175 9.61 3.42 7.67
C ILE A 175 9.38 3.08 9.14
N ILE A 176 9.64 4.05 10.02
CA ILE A 176 9.18 4.07 11.41
C ILE A 176 8.03 5.08 11.43
N PRO A 177 6.76 4.63 11.63
CA PRO A 177 5.57 5.47 11.54
C PRO A 177 5.40 6.43 12.71
#